data_423ef8cc76718a8af08a99efd6cc09ad
#
_entry.id   423ef8cc76718a8af08a99efd6cc09ad
#
_cell.length_a   1.000
_cell.length_b   1.000
_cell.length_c   1.000
_cell.angle_alpha   90.00
_cell.angle_beta   90.00
_cell.angle_gamma   90.00
#
_symmetry.space_group_name_H-M   'P 1'
#
loop_
_entity.id
_entity.type
_entity.pdbx_description
1 polymer ?
#
loop_
_entity_poly.entity_id
_entity_poly.type
_entity_poly.pdbx_seq_one_letter_code
_entity_poly.pdbx_strand_id
1 'polypeptide(L)'
;MSGEATAASAAGAANGTSASLMVEGLVAGYGGVTALDGVTVTADAAGITAVLGANGAGKTTLLRAVSGMIRPRGGRILLADHNVTGRSPEQIVRAGIAHVPEGQGVIPELTVEENLRIGMMSWRGKRAARAAAVEEEYARFKPLADRRRKLASTLSGGERQMLVIARALLARPRVLLLDEPSLGLAPRVMAQVMDLVVRLSREHGLTIVLVEQNARAALAIADHGVVLNLGRVVASADAATLAADVALRHHYLGF
;
A
#
# COMPACT_ATOMS: atom_id res chain seq x y z
N MET A 1 56.80 7.49 5.54
CA MET A 1 55.84 8.10 4.64
C MET A 1 54.81 7.01 4.36
N SER A 2 53.94 6.76 5.25
CA SER A 2 52.60 7.29 5.56
C SER A 2 51.67 7.11 4.36
N GLY A 3 50.91 6.05 4.36
CA GLY A 3 49.77 5.79 3.49
C GLY A 3 48.65 5.22 4.33
N GLU A 4 47.83 6.10 4.92
CA GLU A 4 46.57 5.76 5.59
C GLU A 4 45.57 5.23 4.57
N ALA A 5 45.23 3.97 4.66
CA ALA A 5 44.08 3.40 3.97
C ALA A 5 42.85 3.55 4.87
N THR A 6 42.03 4.53 4.54
CA THR A 6 40.73 4.82 5.16
C THR A 6 39.78 3.63 4.96
N ALA A 7 39.44 2.97 6.05
CA ALA A 7 38.38 1.96 6.08
C ALA A 7 37.04 2.64 5.88
N ALA A 8 36.49 2.57 4.67
CA ALA A 8 35.10 2.98 4.38
C ALA A 8 34.14 1.96 4.97
N SER A 9 33.40 2.41 5.96
CA SER A 9 32.29 1.74 6.61
C SER A 9 31.27 1.24 5.57
N ALA A 10 31.15 -0.07 5.46
CA ALA A 10 30.05 -0.70 4.77
C ALA A 10 28.79 -0.69 5.66
N ALA A 11 28.15 0.47 5.79
CA ALA A 11 26.78 0.56 6.29
C ALA A 11 25.85 0.07 5.18
N GLY A 12 25.28 -1.11 5.38
CA GLY A 12 24.45 -1.80 4.41
C GLY A 12 23.20 -1.01 4.05
N ALA A 13 23.18 -0.52 2.84
CA ALA A 13 22.00 0.06 2.21
C ALA A 13 21.05 -1.05 1.79
N ALA A 14 20.08 -1.37 2.64
CA ALA A 14 18.87 -2.05 2.25
C ALA A 14 17.79 -1.01 1.89
N ASN A 15 18.13 -0.06 1.03
CA ASN A 15 17.16 0.90 0.50
C ASN A 15 16.64 0.37 -0.83
N GLY A 16 15.45 -0.24 -0.81
CA GLY A 16 14.61 -0.29 -2.00
C GLY A 16 14.37 1.16 -2.42
N THR A 17 15.02 1.60 -3.52
CA THR A 17 14.78 2.93 -4.07
C THR A 17 13.30 3.10 -4.32
N SER A 18 12.68 4.16 -3.73
CA SER A 18 11.30 4.53 -3.98
C SER A 18 11.06 4.66 -5.49
N ALA A 19 9.87 4.33 -5.93
CA ALA A 19 9.51 4.43 -7.34
C ALA A 19 8.13 5.07 -7.47
N SER A 20 7.98 6.01 -8.39
CA SER A 20 6.67 6.54 -8.75
C SER A 20 5.79 5.45 -9.37
N LEU A 21 4.48 5.55 -9.14
CA LEU A 21 3.48 4.76 -9.82
C LEU A 21 2.61 5.68 -10.66
N MET A 22 2.50 5.37 -11.95
CA MET A 22 1.63 6.11 -12.87
C MET A 22 0.62 5.16 -13.50
N VAL A 23 -0.63 5.55 -13.45
CA VAL A 23 -1.75 4.90 -14.13
C VAL A 23 -2.28 5.89 -15.14
N GLU A 24 -2.33 5.52 -16.42
CA GLU A 24 -2.73 6.39 -17.51
C GLU A 24 -3.90 5.80 -18.28
N GLY A 25 -5.03 6.54 -18.29
CA GLY A 25 -6.19 6.21 -19.10
C GLY A 25 -6.74 4.79 -18.86
N LEU A 26 -6.66 4.30 -17.62
CA LEU A 26 -6.97 2.92 -17.29
C LEU A 26 -8.45 2.60 -17.50
N VAL A 27 -8.71 1.55 -18.28
CA VAL A 27 -10.05 0.97 -18.47
C VAL A 27 -10.02 -0.46 -17.93
N ALA A 28 -10.86 -0.75 -16.94
CA ALA A 28 -10.93 -2.07 -16.31
C ALA A 28 -12.35 -2.36 -15.77
N GLY A 29 -12.63 -3.65 -15.54
CA GLY A 29 -13.93 -4.06 -14.99
C GLY A 29 -14.10 -5.56 -14.98
N TYR A 30 -15.34 -6.00 -14.72
CA TYR A 30 -15.70 -7.41 -14.51
C TYR A 30 -16.74 -7.86 -15.56
N GLY A 31 -16.50 -8.97 -16.23
CA GLY A 31 -17.42 -9.47 -17.26
C GLY A 31 -17.74 -8.39 -18.32
N GLY A 32 -18.99 -8.02 -18.49
CA GLY A 32 -19.44 -6.93 -19.38
C GLY A 32 -19.42 -5.54 -18.76
N VAL A 33 -19.18 -5.41 -17.43
CA VAL A 33 -19.28 -4.15 -16.71
C VAL A 33 -17.94 -3.43 -16.69
N THR A 34 -17.91 -2.16 -17.10
CA THR A 34 -16.77 -1.26 -16.98
C THR A 34 -16.85 -0.55 -15.62
N ALA A 35 -15.87 -0.78 -14.77
CA ALA A 35 -15.79 -0.18 -13.43
C ALA A 35 -14.80 0.98 -13.38
N LEU A 36 -13.84 1.06 -14.32
CA LEU A 36 -12.94 2.20 -14.53
C LEU A 36 -12.98 2.58 -16.00
N ASP A 37 -13.13 3.86 -16.27
CA ASP A 37 -13.26 4.41 -17.60
C ASP A 37 -12.33 5.61 -17.80
N GLY A 38 -11.12 5.31 -18.30
CA GLY A 38 -10.09 6.29 -18.59
C GLY A 38 -9.42 6.90 -17.35
N VAL A 39 -9.27 6.14 -16.26
CA VAL A 39 -8.72 6.63 -14.99
C VAL A 39 -7.22 6.90 -15.12
N THR A 40 -6.81 8.12 -14.72
CA THR A 40 -5.39 8.52 -14.61
C THR A 40 -5.09 8.91 -13.16
N VAL A 41 -4.04 8.30 -12.59
CA VAL A 41 -3.58 8.52 -11.21
C VAL A 41 -2.07 8.48 -11.19
N THR A 42 -1.45 9.44 -10.49
CA THR A 42 -0.02 9.45 -10.23
C THR A 42 0.23 9.37 -8.73
N ALA A 43 1.18 8.54 -8.32
CA ALA A 43 1.72 8.51 -6.97
C ALA A 43 3.22 8.78 -7.05
N ASP A 44 3.64 9.89 -6.48
CA ASP A 44 5.04 10.32 -6.48
C ASP A 44 5.89 9.42 -5.56
N ALA A 45 7.16 9.30 -5.92
CA ALA A 45 8.11 8.50 -5.16
C ALA A 45 8.21 8.98 -3.70
N ALA A 46 8.13 8.05 -2.75
CA ALA A 46 8.14 8.32 -1.31
C ALA A 46 6.99 9.24 -0.82
N GLY A 47 5.92 9.36 -1.61
CA GLY A 47 4.72 10.12 -1.27
C GLY A 47 3.53 9.24 -0.90
N ILE A 48 2.49 9.87 -0.36
CA ILE A 48 1.20 9.25 -0.08
C ILE A 48 0.15 9.86 -0.99
N THR A 49 -0.44 9.06 -1.89
CA THR A 49 -1.57 9.46 -2.73
C THR A 49 -2.85 8.83 -2.20
N ALA A 50 -3.81 9.65 -1.80
CA ALA A 50 -5.13 9.20 -1.36
C ALA A 50 -6.06 9.06 -2.57
N VAL A 51 -6.71 7.91 -2.71
CA VAL A 51 -7.78 7.68 -3.69
C VAL A 51 -9.11 7.59 -2.95
N LEU A 52 -9.96 8.55 -3.17
CA LEU A 52 -11.20 8.82 -2.45
C LEU A 52 -12.43 8.60 -3.34
N GLY A 53 -13.59 8.43 -2.73
CA GLY A 53 -14.85 8.30 -3.42
C GLY A 53 -15.82 7.37 -2.70
N ALA A 54 -17.10 7.44 -3.09
CA ALA A 54 -18.17 6.60 -2.52
C ALA A 54 -17.93 5.10 -2.79
N ASN A 55 -18.70 4.25 -2.11
CA ASN A 55 -18.72 2.81 -2.41
C ASN A 55 -19.18 2.60 -3.86
N GLY A 56 -18.49 1.71 -4.58
CA GLY A 56 -18.74 1.48 -6.00
C GLY A 56 -18.09 2.50 -6.95
N ALA A 57 -17.35 3.51 -6.45
CA ALA A 57 -16.66 4.49 -7.32
C ALA A 57 -15.53 3.91 -8.19
N GLY A 58 -15.06 2.67 -7.90
CA GLY A 58 -14.00 2.01 -8.65
C GLY A 58 -12.67 1.89 -7.91
N LYS A 59 -12.56 2.36 -6.66
CA LYS A 59 -11.34 2.40 -5.84
C LYS A 59 -10.63 1.03 -5.76
N THR A 60 -11.32 0.01 -5.24
CA THR A 60 -10.80 -1.36 -5.15
C THR A 60 -10.46 -1.94 -6.52
N THR A 61 -11.25 -1.61 -7.57
CA THR A 61 -10.97 -2.06 -8.94
C THR A 61 -9.65 -1.47 -9.46
N LEU A 62 -9.35 -0.20 -9.14
CA LEU A 62 -8.08 0.43 -9.46
C LEU A 62 -6.91 -0.35 -8.83
N LEU A 63 -6.97 -0.61 -7.51
CA LEU A 63 -5.91 -1.36 -6.83
C LEU A 63 -5.76 -2.79 -7.36
N ARG A 64 -6.88 -3.48 -7.66
CA ARG A 64 -6.85 -4.82 -8.26
C ARG A 64 -6.27 -4.84 -9.67
N ALA A 65 -6.50 -3.80 -10.46
CA ALA A 65 -5.90 -3.68 -11.79
C ALA A 65 -4.38 -3.41 -11.69
N VAL A 66 -3.95 -2.53 -10.77
CA VAL A 66 -2.53 -2.23 -10.53
C VAL A 66 -1.80 -3.45 -9.97
N SER A 67 -2.43 -4.23 -9.09
CA SER A 67 -1.84 -5.45 -8.51
C SER A 67 -1.91 -6.69 -9.44
N GLY A 68 -2.45 -6.55 -10.65
CA GLY A 68 -2.54 -7.63 -11.63
C GLY A 68 -3.65 -8.64 -11.36
N MET A 69 -4.53 -8.40 -10.37
CA MET A 69 -5.68 -9.26 -10.06
C MET A 69 -6.80 -9.12 -11.10
N ILE A 70 -6.83 -8.00 -11.82
CA ILE A 70 -7.75 -7.74 -12.93
C ILE A 70 -6.90 -7.29 -14.12
N ARG A 71 -7.12 -7.88 -15.28
CA ARG A 71 -6.45 -7.45 -16.50
C ARG A 71 -7.12 -6.20 -17.07
N PRO A 72 -6.39 -5.07 -17.23
CA PRO A 72 -6.92 -3.88 -17.88
C PRO A 72 -7.33 -4.17 -19.34
N ARG A 73 -8.38 -3.47 -19.80
CA ARG A 73 -8.84 -3.50 -21.19
C ARG A 73 -8.22 -2.38 -22.02
N GLY A 74 -7.71 -1.33 -21.36
CA GLY A 74 -7.04 -0.19 -21.97
C GLY A 74 -6.23 0.60 -20.95
N GLY A 75 -5.40 1.51 -21.43
CA GLY A 75 -4.52 2.32 -20.62
C GLY A 75 -3.20 1.65 -20.29
N ARG A 76 -2.41 2.30 -19.41
CA ARG A 76 -1.07 1.84 -19.01
C ARG A 76 -0.87 1.98 -17.51
N ILE A 77 -0.04 1.08 -16.95
CA ILE A 77 0.43 1.12 -15.56
C ILE A 77 1.95 1.09 -15.62
N LEU A 78 2.59 2.14 -15.11
CA LEU A 78 4.03 2.31 -15.10
C LEU A 78 4.53 2.35 -13.66
N LEU A 79 5.56 1.56 -13.35
CA LEU A 79 6.31 1.63 -12.11
C LEU A 79 7.67 2.24 -12.42
N ALA A 80 7.92 3.47 -12.00
CA ALA A 80 8.92 4.33 -12.59
C ALA A 80 8.75 4.33 -14.13
N ASP A 81 9.80 4.05 -14.89
CA ASP A 81 9.73 4.00 -16.36
C ASP A 81 9.36 2.63 -16.94
N HIS A 82 9.00 1.65 -16.08
CA HIS A 82 8.75 0.29 -16.51
C HIS A 82 7.27 0.00 -16.65
N ASN A 83 6.83 -0.40 -17.84
CA ASN A 83 5.46 -0.83 -18.07
C ASN A 83 5.19 -2.19 -17.40
N VAL A 84 4.23 -2.19 -16.48
CA VAL A 84 3.78 -3.39 -15.75
C VAL A 84 2.33 -3.77 -16.07
N THR A 85 1.70 -3.15 -17.05
CA THR A 85 0.31 -3.37 -17.46
C THR A 85 0.04 -4.84 -17.78
N GLY A 86 -1.00 -5.39 -17.19
CA GLY A 86 -1.47 -6.76 -17.47
C GLY A 86 -0.52 -7.88 -17.02
N ARG A 87 0.51 -7.58 -16.24
CA ARG A 87 1.37 -8.60 -15.60
C ARG A 87 0.58 -9.40 -14.56
N SER A 88 1.01 -10.65 -14.31
CA SER A 88 0.41 -11.46 -13.25
C SER A 88 0.73 -10.89 -11.85
N PRO A 89 -0.08 -11.20 -10.81
CA PRO A 89 0.17 -10.74 -9.44
C PRO A 89 1.60 -11.06 -8.96
N GLU A 90 2.13 -12.23 -9.27
CA GLU A 90 3.49 -12.63 -8.89
C GLU A 90 4.55 -11.77 -9.58
N GLN A 91 4.32 -11.38 -10.83
CA GLN A 91 5.21 -10.48 -11.57
C GLN A 91 5.14 -9.05 -11.02
N ILE A 92 3.96 -8.60 -10.61
CA ILE A 92 3.74 -7.29 -9.96
C ILE A 92 4.47 -7.23 -8.62
N VAL A 93 4.34 -8.26 -7.78
CA VAL A 93 5.08 -8.34 -6.49
C VAL A 93 6.59 -8.33 -6.74
N ARG A 94 7.10 -9.09 -7.72
CA ARG A 94 8.53 -9.08 -8.08
C ARG A 94 9.00 -7.75 -8.65
N ALA A 95 8.12 -6.99 -9.28
CA ALA A 95 8.42 -5.63 -9.74
C ALA A 95 8.51 -4.63 -8.58
N GLY A 96 7.99 -4.96 -7.39
CA GLY A 96 8.06 -4.14 -6.19
C GLY A 96 6.76 -3.43 -5.84
N ILE A 97 5.60 -3.95 -6.25
CA ILE A 97 4.29 -3.48 -5.80
C ILE A 97 3.67 -4.53 -4.89
N ALA A 98 3.31 -4.16 -3.66
CA ALA A 98 2.53 -5.00 -2.75
C ALA A 98 1.14 -4.43 -2.55
N HIS A 99 0.15 -5.30 -2.37
CA HIS A 99 -1.24 -4.93 -2.15
C HIS A 99 -1.75 -5.52 -0.85
N VAL A 100 -2.28 -4.66 0.00
CA VAL A 100 -3.05 -4.99 1.21
C VAL A 100 -4.52 -4.79 0.86
N PRO A 101 -5.27 -5.86 0.58
CA PRO A 101 -6.68 -5.75 0.19
C PRO A 101 -7.55 -5.37 1.38
N GLU A 102 -8.74 -4.88 1.09
CA GLU A 102 -9.80 -4.67 2.07
C GLU A 102 -10.10 -5.96 2.84
N GLY A 103 -10.42 -5.80 4.12
CA GLY A 103 -10.68 -6.91 5.01
C GLY A 103 -9.40 -7.51 5.58
N GLN A 104 -9.59 -8.41 6.53
CA GLN A 104 -8.50 -8.85 7.39
C GLN A 104 -7.67 -9.97 6.75
N GLY A 105 -7.10 -9.79 5.60
CA GLY A 105 -6.34 -10.78 4.84
C GLY A 105 -5.36 -11.71 5.60
N VAL A 106 -5.55 -11.92 6.90
CA VAL A 106 -4.83 -12.90 7.74
C VAL A 106 -5.41 -14.30 7.53
N ILE A 107 -4.59 -15.32 7.74
CA ILE A 107 -5.03 -16.71 7.82
C ILE A 107 -5.25 -17.02 9.30
N PRO A 108 -6.51 -17.14 9.76
CA PRO A 108 -6.85 -17.20 11.19
C PRO A 108 -6.27 -18.41 11.91
N GLU A 109 -6.11 -19.52 11.19
CA GLU A 109 -5.63 -20.81 11.70
C GLU A 109 -4.11 -20.85 11.86
N LEU A 110 -3.39 -19.90 11.26
CA LEU A 110 -1.95 -19.78 11.37
C LEU A 110 -1.55 -18.82 12.50
N THR A 111 -0.38 -19.06 13.07
CA THR A 111 0.24 -18.14 14.01
C THR A 111 0.64 -16.83 13.33
N VAL A 112 0.93 -15.79 14.11
CA VAL A 112 1.47 -14.52 13.62
C VAL A 112 2.75 -14.76 12.80
N GLU A 113 3.67 -15.59 13.30
CA GLU A 113 4.92 -15.92 12.61
C GLU A 113 4.69 -16.63 11.27
N GLU A 114 3.78 -17.60 11.23
CA GLU A 114 3.44 -18.32 9.99
C GLU A 114 2.79 -17.38 8.96
N ASN A 115 1.89 -16.49 9.40
CA ASN A 115 1.32 -15.45 8.54
C ASN A 115 2.40 -14.54 7.94
N LEU A 116 3.39 -14.10 8.73
CA LEU A 116 4.50 -13.29 8.24
C LEU A 116 5.35 -14.06 7.22
N ARG A 117 5.66 -15.34 7.47
CA ARG A 117 6.46 -16.16 6.57
C ARG A 117 5.86 -16.31 5.18
N ILE A 118 4.53 -16.26 5.04
CA ILE A 118 3.85 -16.28 3.74
C ILE A 118 4.25 -15.07 2.89
N GLY A 119 4.46 -13.89 3.47
CA GLY A 119 4.91 -12.69 2.76
C GLY A 119 6.25 -12.87 2.02
N MET A 120 7.03 -13.89 2.40
CA MET A 120 8.34 -14.20 1.80
C MET A 120 8.31 -15.36 0.80
N MET A 121 7.13 -15.86 0.38
CA MET A 121 7.06 -17.02 -0.53
C MET A 121 7.73 -16.76 -1.89
N SER A 122 7.71 -15.53 -2.38
CA SER A 122 8.39 -15.12 -3.61
C SER A 122 9.90 -14.92 -3.43
N TRP A 123 10.42 -14.97 -2.21
CA TRP A 123 11.80 -14.62 -1.88
C TRP A 123 12.74 -15.82 -2.03
N ARG A 124 13.77 -15.68 -2.86
CA ARG A 124 14.82 -16.70 -3.08
C ARG A 124 16.03 -16.55 -2.15
N GLY A 125 15.93 -15.72 -1.08
CA GLY A 125 16.99 -15.46 -0.13
C GLY A 125 17.33 -16.65 0.78
N LYS A 126 18.57 -16.64 1.35
CA LYS A 126 19.02 -17.62 2.34
C LYS A 126 18.13 -17.59 3.58
N ARG A 127 18.03 -18.73 4.29
CA ARG A 127 17.20 -18.88 5.51
C ARG A 127 17.51 -17.81 6.56
N ALA A 128 18.79 -17.48 6.76
CA ALA A 128 19.21 -16.44 7.71
C ALA A 128 18.68 -15.05 7.35
N ALA A 129 18.72 -14.67 6.06
CA ALA A 129 18.21 -13.39 5.60
C ALA A 129 16.67 -13.30 5.75
N ARG A 130 15.95 -14.41 5.54
CA ARG A 130 14.50 -14.47 5.79
C ARG A 130 14.17 -14.32 7.28
N ALA A 131 14.96 -14.95 8.16
CA ALA A 131 14.77 -14.81 9.60
C ALA A 131 15.02 -13.37 10.06
N ALA A 132 16.09 -12.74 9.57
CA ALA A 132 16.40 -11.33 9.87
C ALA A 132 15.28 -10.39 9.43
N ALA A 133 14.69 -10.59 8.24
CA ALA A 133 13.58 -9.77 7.77
C ALA A 133 12.33 -9.90 8.65
N VAL A 134 12.04 -11.07 9.17
CA VAL A 134 10.93 -11.24 10.13
C VAL A 134 11.21 -10.52 11.45
N GLU A 135 12.45 -10.57 11.94
CA GLU A 135 12.83 -9.83 13.15
C GLU A 135 12.77 -8.31 12.94
N GLU A 136 13.10 -7.80 11.75
CA GLU A 136 12.90 -6.39 11.37
C GLU A 136 11.42 -5.98 11.51
N GLU A 137 10.49 -6.82 11.04
CA GLU A 137 9.07 -6.54 11.18
C GLU A 137 8.60 -6.63 12.64
N TYR A 138 9.13 -7.55 13.45
CA TYR A 138 8.85 -7.57 14.89
C TYR A 138 9.39 -6.35 15.63
N ALA A 139 10.52 -5.81 15.22
CA ALA A 139 11.04 -4.56 15.78
C ALA A 139 10.13 -3.37 15.44
N ARG A 140 9.55 -3.36 14.23
CA ARG A 140 8.61 -2.34 13.76
C ARG A 140 7.22 -2.47 14.40
N PHE A 141 6.75 -3.70 14.59
CA PHE A 141 5.42 -4.03 15.11
C PHE A 141 5.50 -4.78 16.44
N LYS A 142 5.85 -4.08 17.53
CA LYS A 142 5.97 -4.69 18.87
C LYS A 142 4.78 -5.53 19.30
N PRO A 143 3.49 -5.12 19.07
CA PRO A 143 2.34 -5.95 19.42
C PRO A 143 2.34 -7.33 18.72
N LEU A 144 2.91 -7.44 17.53
CA LEU A 144 3.04 -8.71 16.82
C LEU A 144 4.16 -9.58 17.41
N ALA A 145 5.27 -8.96 17.85
CA ALA A 145 6.36 -9.67 18.51
C ALA A 145 5.88 -10.36 19.79
N ASP A 146 5.08 -9.69 20.61
CA ASP A 146 4.52 -10.20 21.86
C ASP A 146 3.54 -11.38 21.62
N ARG A 147 2.98 -11.45 20.42
CA ARG A 147 2.00 -12.47 20.00
C ARG A 147 2.53 -13.45 18.97
N ARG A 148 3.82 -13.51 18.77
CA ARG A 148 4.53 -14.27 17.71
C ARG A 148 3.97 -15.68 17.50
N ARG A 149 3.72 -16.42 18.60
CA ARG A 149 3.26 -17.82 18.60
C ARG A 149 1.74 -17.96 18.78
N LYS A 150 0.99 -16.87 18.86
CA LYS A 150 -0.47 -16.89 18.99
C LYS A 150 -1.10 -17.02 17.61
N LEU A 151 -2.26 -17.69 17.56
CA LEU A 151 -3.07 -17.77 16.34
C LEU A 151 -3.56 -16.37 15.92
N ALA A 152 -3.58 -16.09 14.64
CA ALA A 152 -4.03 -14.80 14.11
C ALA A 152 -5.53 -14.54 14.40
N SER A 153 -6.32 -15.59 14.62
CA SER A 153 -7.71 -15.50 15.07
C SER A 153 -7.87 -14.78 16.42
N THR A 154 -6.83 -14.82 17.29
CA THR A 154 -6.87 -14.21 18.64
C THR A 154 -6.47 -12.72 18.64
N LEU A 155 -6.06 -12.17 17.51
CA LEU A 155 -5.65 -10.79 17.38
C LEU A 155 -6.85 -9.84 17.36
N SER A 156 -6.67 -8.62 17.90
CA SER A 156 -7.61 -7.51 17.71
C SER A 156 -7.64 -7.08 16.23
N GLY A 157 -8.67 -6.30 15.83
CA GLY A 157 -8.76 -5.75 14.47
C GLY A 157 -7.51 -4.99 14.05
N GLY A 158 -7.00 -4.12 14.93
CA GLY A 158 -5.77 -3.36 14.65
C GLY A 158 -4.53 -4.23 14.56
N GLU A 159 -4.36 -5.23 15.43
CA GLU A 159 -3.25 -6.17 15.35
C GLU A 159 -3.31 -7.00 14.06
N ARG A 160 -4.51 -7.40 13.61
CA ARG A 160 -4.69 -8.06 12.32
C ARG A 160 -4.30 -7.16 11.16
N GLN A 161 -4.68 -5.89 11.20
CA GLN A 161 -4.28 -4.92 10.17
C GLN A 161 -2.76 -4.72 10.14
N MET A 162 -2.12 -4.59 11.30
CA MET A 162 -0.66 -4.54 11.41
C MET A 162 0.00 -5.80 10.83
N LEU A 163 -0.57 -6.98 11.07
CA LEU A 163 -0.04 -8.25 10.55
C LEU A 163 -0.10 -8.32 9.02
N VAL A 164 -1.19 -7.86 8.40
CA VAL A 164 -1.32 -7.85 6.94
C VAL A 164 -0.34 -6.86 6.31
N ILE A 165 -0.19 -5.67 6.90
CA ILE A 165 0.79 -4.67 6.45
C ILE A 165 2.21 -5.23 6.61
N ALA A 166 2.58 -5.76 7.78
CA ALA A 166 3.90 -6.36 8.02
C ALA A 166 4.20 -7.49 7.02
N ARG A 167 3.21 -8.33 6.72
CA ARG A 167 3.34 -9.38 5.70
C ARG A 167 3.60 -8.82 4.31
N ALA A 168 2.95 -7.72 3.93
CA ALA A 168 3.17 -7.06 2.65
C ALA A 168 4.58 -6.44 2.55
N LEU A 169 5.08 -5.86 3.66
CA LEU A 169 6.42 -5.27 3.74
C LEU A 169 7.54 -6.31 3.58
N LEU A 170 7.31 -7.56 3.98
CA LEU A 170 8.27 -8.65 3.78
C LEU A 170 8.55 -8.96 2.30
N ALA A 171 7.69 -8.54 1.37
CA ALA A 171 7.99 -8.58 -0.06
C ALA A 171 9.00 -7.49 -0.50
N ARG A 172 9.41 -6.58 0.42
CA ARG A 172 10.26 -5.41 0.18
C ARG A 172 9.76 -4.55 -0.99
N PRO A 173 8.51 -4.09 -0.93
CA PRO A 173 7.93 -3.31 -2.00
C PRO A 173 8.56 -1.92 -2.09
N ARG A 174 8.47 -1.33 -3.30
CA ARG A 174 8.73 0.09 -3.55
C ARG A 174 7.43 0.90 -3.50
N VAL A 175 6.31 0.25 -3.84
CA VAL A 175 4.96 0.80 -3.79
C VAL A 175 4.07 -0.12 -2.96
N LEU A 176 3.33 0.47 -2.01
CA LEU A 176 2.35 -0.22 -1.19
C LEU A 176 0.94 0.30 -1.51
N LEU A 177 0.08 -0.61 -1.93
CA LEU A 177 -1.33 -0.33 -2.16
C LEU A 177 -2.13 -0.75 -0.93
N LEU A 178 -2.88 0.17 -0.34
CA LEU A 178 -3.70 -0.07 0.85
C LEU A 178 -5.18 0.16 0.50
N ASP A 179 -6.00 -0.87 0.63
CA ASP A 179 -7.44 -0.81 0.36
C ASP A 179 -8.21 -0.77 1.67
N GLU A 180 -8.71 0.41 2.02
CA GLU A 180 -9.51 0.72 3.23
C GLU A 180 -8.91 0.15 4.53
N PRO A 181 -7.62 0.45 4.83
CA PRO A 181 -6.92 -0.17 5.97
C PRO A 181 -7.51 0.22 7.33
N SER A 182 -8.33 1.26 7.40
CA SER A 182 -8.96 1.71 8.65
C SER A 182 -10.39 1.21 8.85
N LEU A 183 -10.95 0.49 7.88
CA LEU A 183 -12.36 0.08 7.88
C LEU A 183 -12.70 -0.79 9.10
N GLY A 184 -13.74 -0.41 9.83
CA GLY A 184 -14.23 -1.15 11.01
C GLY A 184 -13.32 -1.07 12.25
N LEU A 185 -12.30 -0.20 12.24
CA LEU A 185 -11.43 0.01 13.39
C LEU A 185 -11.97 1.11 14.31
N ALA A 186 -11.73 0.97 15.62
CA ALA A 186 -12.00 2.03 16.58
C ALA A 186 -11.13 3.27 16.27
N PRO A 187 -11.60 4.51 16.55
CA PRO A 187 -10.90 5.75 16.17
C PRO A 187 -9.43 5.81 16.59
N ARG A 188 -9.11 5.33 17.79
CA ARG A 188 -7.73 5.30 18.29
C ARG A 188 -6.84 4.35 17.49
N VAL A 189 -7.41 3.21 17.06
CA VAL A 189 -6.67 2.21 16.27
C VAL A 189 -6.49 2.69 14.84
N MET A 190 -7.52 3.34 14.26
CA MET A 190 -7.42 4.02 12.97
C MET A 190 -6.28 5.05 12.97
N ALA A 191 -6.19 5.91 13.98
CA ALA A 191 -5.10 6.87 14.10
C ALA A 191 -3.72 6.17 14.11
N GLN A 192 -3.56 5.07 14.85
CA GLN A 192 -2.32 4.29 14.86
C GLN A 192 -1.95 3.70 13.49
N VAL A 193 -2.94 3.24 12.71
CA VAL A 193 -2.72 2.74 11.34
C VAL A 193 -2.30 3.91 10.42
N MET A 194 -2.95 5.06 10.52
CA MET A 194 -2.57 6.25 9.73
C MET A 194 -1.16 6.75 10.07
N ASP A 195 -0.80 6.81 11.36
CA ASP A 195 0.56 7.14 11.80
C ASP A 195 1.60 6.15 11.26
N LEU A 196 1.25 4.86 11.21
CA LEU A 196 2.10 3.85 10.61
C LEU A 196 2.31 4.11 9.11
N VAL A 197 1.24 4.42 8.37
CA VAL A 197 1.30 4.76 6.93
C VAL A 197 2.25 5.94 6.69
N VAL A 198 2.13 6.99 7.50
CA VAL A 198 3.04 8.16 7.44
C VAL A 198 4.49 7.74 7.67
N ARG A 199 4.78 6.96 8.72
CA ARG A 199 6.15 6.49 8.99
C ARG A 199 6.70 5.63 7.85
N LEU A 200 5.91 4.72 7.28
CA LEU A 200 6.34 3.89 6.16
C LEU A 200 6.74 4.74 4.94
N SER A 201 6.01 5.81 4.66
CA SER A 201 6.37 6.73 3.57
C SER A 201 7.59 7.58 3.93
N ARG A 202 7.56 8.31 5.06
CA ARG A 202 8.55 9.33 5.39
C ARG A 202 9.90 8.76 5.87
N GLU A 203 9.88 7.70 6.68
CA GLU A 203 11.10 7.12 7.27
C GLU A 203 11.70 6.01 6.41
N HIS A 204 10.85 5.29 5.66
CA HIS A 204 11.30 4.16 4.85
C HIS A 204 11.25 4.42 3.33
N GLY A 205 10.83 5.62 2.91
CA GLY A 205 10.81 6.03 1.51
C GLY A 205 9.81 5.24 0.66
N LEU A 206 8.76 4.67 1.27
CA LEU A 206 7.79 3.86 0.57
C LEU A 206 6.76 4.74 -0.13
N THR A 207 6.51 4.52 -1.40
CA THR A 207 5.41 5.13 -2.13
C THR A 207 4.11 4.44 -1.75
N ILE A 208 3.09 5.19 -1.36
CA ILE A 208 1.82 4.63 -0.87
C ILE A 208 0.64 5.14 -1.70
N VAL A 209 -0.19 4.22 -2.17
CA VAL A 209 -1.53 4.53 -2.68
C VAL A 209 -2.53 4.05 -1.64
N LEU A 210 -3.20 5.00 -1.00
CA LEU A 210 -4.15 4.78 0.07
C LEU A 210 -5.57 4.98 -0.44
N VAL A 211 -6.33 3.90 -0.58
CA VAL A 211 -7.77 3.95 -0.80
C VAL A 211 -8.46 4.02 0.56
N GLU A 212 -9.33 5.01 0.73
CA GLU A 212 -10.09 5.20 1.98
C GLU A 212 -11.49 5.75 1.70
N GLN A 213 -12.43 5.37 2.56
CA GLN A 213 -13.75 5.97 2.61
C GLN A 213 -13.76 7.22 3.49
N ASN A 214 -12.98 7.21 4.59
CA ASN A 214 -12.82 8.38 5.44
C ASN A 214 -11.86 9.39 4.80
N ALA A 215 -12.40 10.21 3.90
CA ALA A 215 -11.64 11.19 3.15
C ALA A 215 -10.89 12.20 4.05
N ARG A 216 -11.48 12.60 5.18
CA ARG A 216 -10.85 13.52 6.13
C ARG A 216 -9.57 12.92 6.73
N ALA A 217 -9.63 11.65 7.15
CA ALA A 217 -8.47 10.98 7.71
C ALA A 217 -7.38 10.75 6.65
N ALA A 218 -7.77 10.36 5.43
CA ALA A 218 -6.84 10.13 4.34
C ALA A 218 -6.14 11.42 3.88
N LEU A 219 -6.89 12.51 3.66
CA LEU A 219 -6.34 13.79 3.24
C LEU A 219 -5.44 14.44 4.30
N ALA A 220 -5.66 14.12 5.59
CA ALA A 220 -4.82 14.65 6.66
C ALA A 220 -3.36 14.13 6.61
N ILE A 221 -3.12 12.99 5.95
CA ILE A 221 -1.79 12.36 5.88
C ILE A 221 -1.23 12.29 4.44
N ALA A 222 -2.07 12.51 3.43
CA ALA A 222 -1.68 12.42 2.03
C ALA A 222 -0.97 13.70 1.54
N ASP A 223 -0.13 13.53 0.52
CA ASP A 223 0.47 14.64 -0.23
C ASP A 223 -0.47 15.06 -1.37
N HIS A 224 -1.06 14.07 -2.04
CA HIS A 224 -1.96 14.25 -3.18
C HIS A 224 -3.23 13.45 -2.99
N GLY A 225 -4.33 13.96 -3.52
CA GLY A 225 -5.62 13.27 -3.50
C GLY A 225 -6.22 13.15 -4.89
N VAL A 226 -6.89 12.03 -5.12
CA VAL A 226 -7.66 11.74 -6.33
C VAL A 226 -9.06 11.33 -5.92
N VAL A 227 -10.08 11.97 -6.46
CA VAL A 227 -11.47 11.63 -6.19
C VAL A 227 -12.06 10.88 -7.38
N LEU A 228 -12.49 9.66 -7.12
CA LEU A 228 -13.19 8.81 -8.09
C LEU A 228 -14.71 8.90 -7.89
N ASN A 229 -15.42 8.99 -9.00
CA ASN A 229 -16.87 8.84 -9.03
C ASN A 229 -17.28 8.06 -10.27
N LEU A 230 -18.06 6.99 -10.09
CA LEU A 230 -18.56 6.13 -11.18
C LEU A 230 -17.48 5.73 -12.19
N GLY A 231 -16.30 5.34 -11.69
CA GLY A 231 -15.19 4.87 -12.51
C GLY A 231 -14.39 5.95 -13.23
N ARG A 232 -14.58 7.23 -12.92
CA ARG A 232 -13.86 8.36 -13.51
C ARG A 232 -13.23 9.23 -12.43
N VAL A 233 -12.11 9.90 -12.76
CA VAL A 233 -11.51 10.91 -11.90
C VAL A 233 -12.32 12.21 -12.06
N VAL A 234 -12.87 12.72 -10.96
CA VAL A 234 -13.62 13.98 -10.93
C VAL A 234 -12.81 15.13 -10.32
N ALA A 235 -11.81 14.82 -9.53
CA ALA A 235 -10.85 15.82 -9.01
C ALA A 235 -9.51 15.14 -8.73
N SER A 236 -8.42 15.90 -8.92
CA SER A 236 -7.05 15.48 -8.60
C SER A 236 -6.24 16.74 -8.27
N ALA A 237 -5.77 16.85 -7.03
CA ALA A 237 -4.98 18.00 -6.56
C ALA A 237 -4.21 17.64 -5.28
N ASP A 238 -3.39 18.56 -4.80
CA ASP A 238 -2.76 18.47 -3.49
C ASP A 238 -3.82 18.23 -2.40
N ALA A 239 -3.49 17.38 -1.43
CA ALA A 239 -4.43 16.97 -0.39
C ALA A 239 -5.02 18.17 0.38
N ALA A 240 -4.21 19.20 0.65
CA ALA A 240 -4.66 20.43 1.31
C ALA A 240 -5.71 21.19 0.48
N THR A 241 -5.53 21.26 -0.84
CA THR A 241 -6.48 21.89 -1.77
C THR A 241 -7.81 21.15 -1.76
N LEU A 242 -7.80 19.82 -1.86
CA LEU A 242 -9.03 19.01 -1.81
C LEU A 242 -9.73 19.11 -0.45
N ALA A 243 -8.96 19.15 0.65
CA ALA A 243 -9.51 19.29 1.99
C ALA A 243 -10.18 20.67 2.21
N ALA A 244 -9.76 21.72 1.50
CA ALA A 244 -10.34 23.05 1.56
C ALA A 244 -11.57 23.23 0.66
N ASP A 245 -11.77 22.40 -0.36
CA ASP A 245 -12.88 22.49 -1.30
C ASP A 245 -14.21 22.03 -0.69
N VAL A 246 -15.04 23.00 -0.32
CA VAL A 246 -16.36 22.75 0.31
C VAL A 246 -17.32 22.03 -0.64
N ALA A 247 -17.34 22.40 -1.92
CA ALA A 247 -18.26 21.82 -2.90
C ALA A 247 -17.92 20.34 -3.13
N LEU A 248 -16.65 20.02 -3.28
CA LEU A 248 -16.17 18.65 -3.47
C LEU A 248 -16.44 17.78 -2.24
N ARG A 249 -16.25 18.32 -1.03
CA ARG A 249 -16.56 17.61 0.22
C ARG A 249 -18.02 17.21 0.30
N HIS A 250 -18.93 18.14 0.07
CA HIS A 250 -20.37 17.87 0.13
C HIS A 250 -20.85 16.91 -0.96
N HIS A 251 -20.35 17.05 -2.20
CA HIS A 251 -20.87 16.27 -3.33
C HIS A 251 -20.26 14.85 -3.43
N TYR A 252 -19.01 14.68 -3.04
CA TYR A 252 -18.27 13.43 -3.32
C TYR A 252 -17.64 12.76 -2.10
N LEU A 253 -17.38 13.50 -1.02
CA LEU A 253 -16.65 12.98 0.14
C LEU A 253 -17.51 12.82 1.40
N GLY A 254 -18.71 13.40 1.42
CA GLY A 254 -19.73 13.17 2.46
C GLY A 254 -19.44 13.84 3.82
N PHE A 255 -18.66 14.93 3.87
CA PHE A 255 -18.39 15.69 5.09
C PHE A 255 -18.26 17.18 4.84
#